data_2ec06e66196cb6eb43f1ad9e02267e1b
#
_entry.id   2ec06e66196cb6eb43f1ad9e02267e1b
#
_cell.length_a   1.000
_cell.length_b   1.000
_cell.length_c   1.000
_cell.angle_alpha   90.00
_cell.angle_beta   90.00
_cell.angle_gamma   90.00
#
_symmetry.space_group_name_H-M   'P 1'
#
loop_
_entity.id
_entity.type
_entity.pdbx_description
1 polymer ?
#
loop_
_entity_poly.entity_id
_entity_poly.type
_entity_poly.pdbx_seq_one_letter_code
_entity_poly.pdbx_strand_id
1 'polypeptide(L)'
;MTGYGQGSASGERHQVSVTLRSVNGRFLDLVVRLDESHRGLEAPLRALLEGQLRRGRVEVNVDVRSLQALPANVTIQTGVVEALHRAWHDLAERGLVASELTLGDLLRLPEVVSIQLETDRIGEAEQTLALGAAHAALLQLVEAREQEGEQLARILGERLGELTQAAARLRTRAPAVREELHASLERRLQELLAPRAGHPDARAVDDVRLAQEVALLVERGDVTEELDRLDAHLTHFQELLANDGSLGKRLDFLSQEILRELNTVGSKCRDAEMARTVLDAKVLCEQLREQVQNVE
;
A
#
# COMPACT_ATOMS: atom_id res chain seq x y z
N MET A 1 -3.98 2.07 -2.60
CA MET A 1 -4.30 1.20 -3.77
C MET A 1 -3.14 1.15 -4.73
N THR A 2 -2.86 0.01 -5.32
CA THR A 2 -1.85 -0.17 -6.36
C THR A 2 -2.50 0.03 -7.73
N GLY A 3 -1.74 0.32 -8.75
CA GLY A 3 -2.31 0.48 -10.08
C GLY A 3 -1.24 0.45 -11.15
N TYR A 4 -1.65 0.08 -12.35
CA TYR A 4 -0.82 0.05 -13.53
C TYR A 4 -1.60 0.65 -14.70
N GLY A 5 -0.93 1.49 -15.48
CA GLY A 5 -1.50 2.01 -16.70
C GLY A 5 -0.41 2.19 -17.76
N GLN A 6 -0.75 1.95 -18.98
CA GLN A 6 0.13 2.10 -20.13
C GLN A 6 -0.59 2.83 -21.25
N GLY A 7 0.07 3.80 -21.84
CA GLY A 7 -0.42 4.50 -23.01
C GLY A 7 0.66 4.66 -24.06
N SER A 8 0.27 4.72 -25.33
CA SER A 8 1.19 4.98 -26.41
C SER A 8 0.55 5.92 -27.42
N ALA A 9 1.37 6.80 -27.99
CA ALA A 9 0.97 7.67 -29.07
C ALA A 9 2.06 7.66 -30.15
N SER A 10 1.65 7.64 -31.41
CA SER A 10 2.56 7.61 -32.54
C SER A 10 2.31 8.83 -33.43
N GLY A 11 3.38 9.53 -33.77
CA GLY A 11 3.41 10.60 -34.75
C GLY A 11 4.18 10.16 -36.00
N GLU A 12 4.51 11.11 -36.86
CA GLU A 12 5.24 10.84 -38.10
C GLU A 12 6.72 10.43 -37.85
N ARG A 13 7.35 10.95 -36.82
CA ARG A 13 8.77 10.75 -36.50
C ARG A 13 9.01 9.92 -35.28
N HIS A 14 8.11 10.00 -34.29
CA HIS A 14 8.30 9.40 -32.96
C HIS A 14 7.10 8.58 -32.55
N GLN A 15 7.38 7.53 -31.80
CA GLN A 15 6.43 6.82 -30.99
C GLN A 15 6.79 7.04 -29.54
N VAL A 16 5.85 7.51 -28.73
CA VAL A 16 6.02 7.71 -27.28
C VAL A 16 5.17 6.70 -26.55
N SER A 17 5.76 5.98 -25.63
CA SER A 17 5.05 5.11 -24.70
C SER A 17 5.29 5.57 -23.27
N VAL A 18 4.21 5.64 -22.51
CA VAL A 18 4.24 6.04 -21.08
C VAL A 18 3.64 4.91 -20.27
N THR A 19 4.39 4.49 -19.25
CA THR A 19 3.94 3.49 -18.31
C THR A 19 3.89 4.12 -16.91
N LEU A 20 2.75 4.00 -16.25
CA LEU A 20 2.50 4.46 -14.90
C LEU A 20 2.38 3.25 -13.97
N ARG A 21 3.14 3.26 -12.88
CA ARG A 21 3.06 2.26 -11.83
C ARG A 21 2.86 2.95 -10.49
N SER A 22 1.76 2.65 -9.83
CA SER A 22 1.39 3.28 -8.57
C SER A 22 1.45 2.27 -7.43
N VAL A 23 2.02 2.71 -6.30
CA VAL A 23 1.96 1.98 -5.03
C VAL A 23 1.41 2.90 -3.94
N ASN A 24 0.85 2.30 -2.88
CA ASN A 24 0.27 3.06 -1.78
C ASN A 24 1.31 4.01 -1.15
N GLY A 25 0.91 5.23 -0.83
CA GLY A 25 1.76 6.25 -0.23
C GLY A 25 0.95 7.35 0.45
N ARG A 26 1.53 7.90 1.53
CA ARG A 26 0.87 8.96 2.33
C ARG A 26 0.75 10.28 1.58
N PHE A 27 1.73 10.60 0.72
CA PHE A 27 1.81 11.80 -0.09
C PHE A 27 1.98 11.40 -1.55
N LEU A 28 1.71 12.32 -2.46
CA LEU A 28 2.05 12.12 -3.86
C LEU A 28 3.57 12.25 -4.05
N ASP A 29 4.19 11.19 -4.55
CA ASP A 29 5.60 11.12 -4.91
C ASP A 29 5.72 10.65 -6.36
N LEU A 30 6.05 11.58 -7.27
CA LEU A 30 6.19 11.29 -8.69
C LEU A 30 7.66 11.09 -9.04
N VAL A 31 8.01 9.88 -9.44
CA VAL A 31 9.34 9.54 -9.93
C VAL A 31 9.29 9.37 -11.44
N VAL A 32 9.73 10.39 -12.17
CA VAL A 32 9.74 10.38 -13.64
C VAL A 32 11.09 9.87 -14.13
N ARG A 33 11.07 8.82 -14.95
CA ARG A 33 12.25 8.24 -15.59
C ARG A 33 12.17 8.47 -17.09
N LEU A 34 13.11 9.26 -17.59
CA LEU A 34 13.29 9.53 -19.01
C LEU A 34 14.79 9.63 -19.33
N ASP A 35 15.10 9.45 -20.59
CA ASP A 35 16.44 9.72 -21.09
C ASP A 35 16.79 11.20 -20.99
N GLU A 36 18.07 11.49 -20.85
CA GLU A 36 18.58 12.87 -20.69
C GLU A 36 18.19 13.79 -21.85
N SER A 37 18.16 13.25 -23.07
CA SER A 37 17.71 13.94 -24.28
C SER A 37 16.24 14.40 -24.23
N HIS A 38 15.42 13.76 -23.38
CA HIS A 38 13.97 13.99 -23.29
C HIS A 38 13.54 14.71 -22.01
N ARG A 39 14.47 15.25 -21.22
CA ARG A 39 14.17 15.96 -19.95
C ARG A 39 13.14 17.08 -20.07
N GLY A 40 13.01 17.69 -21.24
CA GLY A 40 11.99 18.71 -21.48
C GLY A 40 10.56 18.23 -21.31
N LEU A 41 10.29 16.91 -21.36
CA LEU A 41 8.96 16.32 -21.13
C LEU A 41 8.60 16.18 -19.65
N GLU A 42 9.57 16.25 -18.73
CA GLU A 42 9.33 16.00 -17.30
C GLU A 42 8.33 16.97 -16.69
N ALA A 43 8.52 18.26 -16.88
CA ALA A 43 7.67 19.28 -16.27
C ALA A 43 6.21 19.24 -16.76
N PRO A 44 5.92 19.11 -18.07
CA PRO A 44 4.55 18.94 -18.55
C PRO A 44 3.88 17.67 -18.06
N LEU A 45 4.61 16.53 -18.03
CA LEU A 45 4.08 15.26 -17.54
C LEU A 45 3.77 15.32 -16.04
N ARG A 46 4.67 15.93 -15.26
CA ARG A 46 4.45 16.13 -13.82
C ARG A 46 3.22 16.99 -13.56
N ALA A 47 3.05 18.09 -14.27
CA ALA A 47 1.88 18.97 -14.13
C ALA A 47 0.55 18.25 -14.46
N LEU A 48 0.54 17.42 -15.51
CA LEU A 48 -0.63 16.61 -15.88
C LEU A 48 -1.00 15.64 -14.75
N LEU A 49 -0.01 14.90 -14.21
CA LEU A 49 -0.24 13.86 -13.22
C LEU A 49 -0.60 14.44 -11.84
N GLU A 50 0.03 15.56 -11.42
CA GLU A 50 -0.29 16.26 -10.17
C GLU A 50 -1.71 16.85 -10.17
N GLY A 51 -2.22 17.21 -11.35
CA GLY A 51 -3.60 17.68 -11.51
C GLY A 51 -4.67 16.62 -11.25
N GLN A 52 -4.33 15.34 -11.41
CA GLN A 52 -5.28 14.23 -11.36
C GLN A 52 -5.04 13.28 -10.17
N LEU A 53 -3.79 13.16 -9.70
CA LEU A 53 -3.42 12.26 -8.62
C LEU A 53 -3.18 13.06 -7.34
N ARG A 54 -3.74 12.60 -6.21
CA ARG A 54 -3.64 13.30 -4.93
C ARG A 54 -2.60 12.69 -3.98
N ARG A 55 -2.33 11.38 -4.10
CA ARG A 55 -1.43 10.63 -3.22
C ARG A 55 -0.96 9.33 -3.87
N GLY A 56 0.03 8.70 -3.26
CA GLY A 56 0.68 7.49 -3.74
C GLY A 56 2.03 7.78 -4.36
N ARG A 57 2.89 6.80 -4.37
CA ARG A 57 4.14 6.86 -5.12
C ARG A 57 3.90 6.33 -6.52
N VAL A 58 4.11 7.17 -7.52
CA VAL A 58 3.88 6.84 -8.93
C VAL A 58 5.19 6.90 -9.69
N GLU A 59 5.61 5.77 -10.22
CA GLU A 59 6.74 5.68 -11.14
C GLU A 59 6.22 5.87 -12.57
N VAL A 60 6.79 6.84 -13.26
CA VAL A 60 6.48 7.23 -14.63
C VAL A 60 7.67 6.87 -15.49
N ASN A 61 7.54 5.85 -16.33
CA ASN A 61 8.56 5.51 -17.32
C ASN A 61 8.10 5.99 -18.69
N VAL A 62 8.94 6.77 -19.34
CA VAL A 62 8.68 7.31 -20.69
C VAL A 62 9.73 6.76 -21.62
N ASP A 63 9.30 6.09 -22.69
CA ASP A 63 10.14 5.58 -23.75
C ASP A 63 9.77 6.32 -25.05
N VAL A 64 10.74 6.97 -25.67
CA VAL A 64 10.57 7.69 -26.93
C VAL A 64 11.40 6.98 -27.99
N ARG A 65 10.74 6.46 -29.01
CA ARG A 65 11.39 5.76 -30.12
C ARG A 65 11.26 6.57 -31.39
N SER A 66 12.39 6.83 -32.03
CA SER A 66 12.38 7.40 -33.37
C SER A 66 11.94 6.34 -34.39
N LEU A 67 10.96 6.70 -35.23
CA LEU A 67 10.45 5.84 -36.33
C LEU A 67 11.27 6.05 -37.60
N GLN A 68 12.13 7.07 -37.64
CA GLN A 68 13.00 7.38 -38.76
C GLN A 68 14.46 7.18 -38.35
N ALA A 69 15.28 6.78 -39.32
CA ALA A 69 16.70 6.70 -39.10
C ALA A 69 17.25 8.13 -38.80
N LEU A 70 17.88 8.29 -37.66
CA LEU A 70 18.51 9.56 -37.31
C LEU A 70 19.67 9.80 -38.25
N PRO A 71 19.80 11.00 -38.87
CA PRO A 71 20.96 11.33 -39.67
C PRO A 71 22.19 11.29 -38.78
N ALA A 72 23.20 10.57 -39.22
CA ALA A 72 24.49 10.50 -38.54
C ALA A 72 25.42 11.58 -39.11
N ASN A 73 25.87 12.46 -38.28
CA ASN A 73 26.90 13.45 -38.66
C ASN A 73 28.28 12.85 -38.34
N VAL A 74 29.02 12.52 -39.37
CA VAL A 74 30.37 11.96 -39.23
C VAL A 74 31.37 13.12 -39.39
N THR A 75 32.06 13.46 -38.32
CA THR A 75 33.10 14.52 -38.34
C THR A 75 34.47 13.86 -38.26
N ILE A 76 35.34 14.20 -39.19
CA ILE A 76 36.73 13.76 -39.20
C ILE A 76 37.60 14.93 -38.72
N GLN A 77 38.39 14.69 -37.69
CA GLN A 77 39.35 15.67 -37.15
C GLN A 77 40.57 15.76 -38.07
N THR A 78 40.47 16.56 -39.11
CA THR A 78 41.51 16.67 -40.15
C THR A 78 42.91 17.06 -39.58
N GLY A 79 42.98 17.92 -38.56
CA GLY A 79 44.22 18.26 -37.89
C GLY A 79 44.91 17.08 -37.23
N VAL A 80 44.16 16.16 -36.66
CA VAL A 80 44.69 14.91 -36.05
C VAL A 80 45.17 13.96 -37.16
N VAL A 81 44.44 13.85 -38.24
CA VAL A 81 44.82 13.03 -39.42
C VAL A 81 46.12 13.54 -40.02
N GLU A 82 46.29 14.85 -40.21
CA GLU A 82 47.54 15.46 -40.73
C GLU A 82 48.74 15.25 -39.79
N ALA A 83 48.52 15.34 -38.48
CA ALA A 83 49.55 15.08 -37.49
C ALA A 83 50.01 13.62 -37.50
N LEU A 84 49.04 12.69 -37.57
CA LEU A 84 49.29 11.23 -37.68
C LEU A 84 50.02 10.89 -38.97
N HIS A 85 49.62 11.49 -40.09
CA HIS A 85 50.29 11.29 -41.38
C HIS A 85 51.74 11.73 -41.35
N ARG A 86 52.05 12.90 -40.78
CA ARG A 86 53.41 13.40 -40.60
C ARG A 86 54.27 12.45 -39.71
N ALA A 87 53.70 12.07 -38.56
CA ALA A 87 54.39 11.18 -37.65
C ALA A 87 54.62 9.78 -38.27
N TRP A 88 53.69 9.27 -39.04
CA TRP A 88 53.81 8.00 -39.75
C TRP A 88 54.91 8.07 -40.84
N HIS A 89 54.98 9.17 -41.57
CA HIS A 89 56.01 9.40 -42.58
C HIS A 89 57.42 9.42 -41.98
N ASP A 90 57.61 10.14 -40.85
CA ASP A 90 58.88 10.13 -40.10
C ASP A 90 59.31 8.75 -39.62
N LEU A 91 58.36 7.92 -39.19
CA LEU A 91 58.62 6.55 -38.77
C LEU A 91 58.96 5.62 -39.96
N ALA A 92 58.34 5.85 -41.13
CA ALA A 92 58.60 5.11 -42.33
C ALA A 92 60.02 5.42 -42.89
N GLU A 93 60.43 6.71 -42.88
CA GLU A 93 61.77 7.09 -43.23
C GLU A 93 62.86 6.46 -42.32
N ARG A 94 62.53 6.22 -41.06
CA ARG A 94 63.43 5.52 -40.10
C ARG A 94 63.35 3.99 -40.19
N GLY A 95 62.56 3.47 -41.11
CA GLY A 95 62.41 2.01 -41.30
C GLY A 95 61.67 1.27 -40.15
N LEU A 96 60.91 2.04 -39.32
CA LEU A 96 60.21 1.47 -38.16
C LEU A 96 58.82 0.96 -38.51
N VAL A 97 58.25 1.36 -39.63
CA VAL A 97 56.94 0.91 -40.15
C VAL A 97 57.07 0.55 -41.62
N ALA A 98 56.44 -0.52 -42.05
CA ALA A 98 56.59 -1.10 -43.39
C ALA A 98 55.37 -0.87 -44.33
N SER A 99 54.28 -0.31 -43.83
CA SER A 99 53.02 -0.12 -44.57
C SER A 99 52.58 1.37 -44.56
N GLU A 100 51.74 1.72 -45.53
CA GLU A 100 51.10 3.03 -45.53
C GLU A 100 49.94 3.12 -44.51
N LEU A 101 49.68 4.32 -43.98
CA LEU A 101 48.56 4.58 -43.08
C LEU A 101 47.24 4.44 -43.86
N THR A 102 46.39 3.52 -43.47
CA THR A 102 45.14 3.27 -44.14
C THR A 102 43.96 3.95 -43.47
N LEU A 103 42.84 4.10 -44.18
CA LEU A 103 41.59 4.62 -43.61
C LEU A 103 41.10 3.70 -42.44
N GLY A 104 41.35 2.41 -42.56
CA GLY A 104 41.00 1.46 -41.50
C GLY A 104 41.75 1.67 -40.18
N ASP A 105 43.01 2.15 -40.26
CA ASP A 105 43.80 2.50 -39.07
C ASP A 105 43.27 3.77 -38.43
N LEU A 106 42.88 4.78 -39.24
CA LEU A 106 42.26 6.02 -38.78
C LEU A 106 40.90 5.81 -38.10
N LEU A 107 40.08 4.93 -38.64
CA LEU A 107 38.75 4.63 -38.09
C LEU A 107 38.80 3.91 -36.72
N ARG A 108 39.94 3.35 -36.35
CA ARG A 108 40.14 2.71 -35.05
C ARG A 108 40.50 3.70 -33.94
N LEU A 109 40.80 4.94 -34.31
CA LEU A 109 41.18 5.97 -33.36
C LEU A 109 39.99 6.88 -33.03
N PRO A 110 39.44 6.80 -31.79
CA PRO A 110 38.24 7.55 -31.40
C PRO A 110 38.39 9.07 -31.56
N GLU A 111 39.63 9.56 -31.47
CA GLU A 111 39.96 10.98 -31.58
C GLU A 111 39.95 11.51 -33.05
N VAL A 112 39.98 10.60 -34.04
CA VAL A 112 39.99 10.93 -35.44
C VAL A 112 38.61 11.03 -36.04
N VAL A 113 37.71 10.10 -35.66
CA VAL A 113 36.36 10.02 -36.17
C VAL A 113 35.35 10.16 -35.02
N SER A 114 34.54 11.19 -35.09
CA SER A 114 33.42 11.42 -34.21
C SER A 114 32.13 11.21 -34.97
N ILE A 115 31.33 10.20 -34.55
CA ILE A 115 29.99 9.96 -35.09
C ILE A 115 29.00 10.55 -34.10
N GLN A 116 28.40 11.66 -34.45
CA GLN A 116 27.31 12.26 -33.69
C GLN A 116 26.01 11.92 -34.37
N LEU A 117 25.18 11.10 -33.68
CA LEU A 117 23.79 10.99 -34.06
C LEU A 117 23.12 12.32 -33.70
N GLU A 118 22.41 12.93 -34.63
CA GLU A 118 21.60 14.11 -34.30
C GLU A 118 20.64 13.73 -33.18
N THR A 119 20.81 14.39 -32.03
CA THR A 119 19.83 14.24 -30.93
C THR A 119 18.55 14.89 -31.41
N ASP A 120 17.52 14.06 -31.54
CA ASP A 120 16.18 14.51 -31.87
C ASP A 120 15.73 15.53 -30.80
N ARG A 121 15.58 16.80 -31.23
CA ARG A 121 15.08 17.82 -30.29
C ARG A 121 13.60 17.62 -30.11
N ILE A 122 13.20 17.52 -28.84
CA ILE A 122 11.79 17.51 -28.47
C ILE A 122 11.15 18.82 -28.91
N GLY A 123 10.24 18.73 -29.86
CA GLY A 123 9.37 19.80 -30.27
C GLY A 123 8.00 19.74 -29.57
N GLU A 124 7.12 20.68 -29.92
CA GLU A 124 5.74 20.71 -29.44
C GLU A 124 4.95 19.45 -29.86
N ALA A 125 5.29 18.85 -30.99
CA ALA A 125 4.65 17.63 -31.48
C ALA A 125 4.92 16.43 -30.55
N GLU A 126 6.19 16.22 -30.16
CA GLU A 126 6.61 15.16 -29.24
C GLU A 126 6.03 15.36 -27.84
N GLN A 127 5.96 16.62 -27.37
CA GLN A 127 5.29 16.96 -26.13
C GLN A 127 3.81 16.59 -26.16
N THR A 128 3.12 16.89 -27.25
CA THR A 128 1.70 16.52 -27.44
C THR A 128 1.51 15.03 -27.44
N LEU A 129 2.39 14.27 -28.10
CA LEU A 129 2.36 12.79 -28.10
C LEU A 129 2.59 12.23 -26.70
N ALA A 130 3.58 12.77 -25.96
CA ALA A 130 3.86 12.33 -24.60
C ALA A 130 2.69 12.59 -23.65
N LEU A 131 2.07 13.77 -23.73
CA LEU A 131 0.88 14.10 -22.95
C LEU A 131 -0.32 13.21 -23.31
N GLY A 132 -0.53 12.91 -24.60
CA GLY A 132 -1.56 12.00 -25.06
C GLY A 132 -1.36 10.58 -24.54
N ALA A 133 -0.13 10.05 -24.64
CA ALA A 133 0.24 8.75 -24.08
C ALA A 133 0.09 8.70 -22.56
N ALA A 134 0.53 9.76 -21.87
CA ALA A 134 0.40 9.85 -20.41
C ALA A 134 -1.08 9.91 -19.95
N HIS A 135 -1.92 10.64 -20.69
CA HIS A 135 -3.35 10.70 -20.40
C HIS A 135 -4.02 9.33 -20.58
N ALA A 136 -3.70 8.60 -21.65
CA ALA A 136 -4.20 7.23 -21.86
C ALA A 136 -3.75 6.28 -20.74
N ALA A 137 -2.46 6.36 -20.33
CA ALA A 137 -1.94 5.58 -19.21
C ALA A 137 -2.61 5.95 -17.89
N LEU A 138 -2.91 7.23 -17.66
CA LEU A 138 -3.58 7.71 -16.47
C LEU A 138 -5.02 7.19 -16.36
N LEU A 139 -5.77 7.17 -17.44
CA LEU A 139 -7.12 6.60 -17.47
C LEU A 139 -7.11 5.13 -17.05
N GLN A 140 -6.19 4.33 -17.58
CA GLN A 140 -6.06 2.92 -17.20
C GLN A 140 -5.63 2.77 -15.72
N LEU A 141 -4.74 3.64 -15.24
CA LEU A 141 -4.31 3.63 -13.84
C LEU A 141 -5.49 3.91 -12.89
N VAL A 142 -6.32 4.90 -13.23
CA VAL A 142 -7.52 5.26 -12.43
C VAL A 142 -8.52 4.11 -12.45
N GLU A 143 -8.82 3.54 -13.61
CA GLU A 143 -9.72 2.38 -13.74
C GLU A 143 -9.23 1.18 -12.93
N ALA A 144 -7.93 0.86 -12.99
CA ALA A 144 -7.34 -0.21 -12.19
C ALA A 144 -7.47 0.04 -10.67
N ARG A 145 -7.32 1.30 -10.23
CA ARG A 145 -7.50 1.68 -8.83
C ARG A 145 -8.96 1.59 -8.38
N GLU A 146 -9.90 1.97 -9.22
CA GLU A 146 -11.33 1.84 -8.95
C GLU A 146 -11.72 0.37 -8.79
N GLN A 147 -11.29 -0.51 -9.71
CA GLN A 147 -11.53 -1.95 -9.62
C GLN A 147 -10.93 -2.58 -8.36
N GLU A 148 -9.69 -2.21 -8.00
CA GLU A 148 -9.07 -2.66 -6.74
C GLU A 148 -9.85 -2.14 -5.52
N GLY A 149 -10.32 -0.88 -5.56
CA GLY A 149 -11.12 -0.27 -4.50
C GLY A 149 -12.46 -0.98 -4.29
N GLU A 150 -13.18 -1.30 -5.35
CA GLU A 150 -14.44 -2.07 -5.29
C GLU A 150 -14.23 -3.47 -4.70
N GLN A 151 -13.17 -4.15 -5.15
CA GLN A 151 -12.83 -5.46 -4.63
C GLN A 151 -12.48 -5.41 -3.13
N LEU A 152 -11.71 -4.40 -2.72
CA LEU A 152 -11.32 -4.21 -1.34
C LEU A 152 -12.53 -3.87 -0.46
N ALA A 153 -13.44 -3.01 -0.93
CA ALA A 153 -14.69 -2.69 -0.23
C ALA A 153 -15.56 -3.93 0.00
N ARG A 154 -15.65 -4.82 -1.00
CA ARG A 154 -16.36 -6.09 -0.86
C ARG A 154 -15.74 -7.00 0.19
N ILE A 155 -14.41 -7.16 0.17
CA ILE A 155 -13.69 -8.00 1.15
C ILE A 155 -13.88 -7.45 2.57
N LEU A 156 -13.77 -6.11 2.74
CA LEU A 156 -13.99 -5.47 4.03
C LEU A 156 -15.44 -5.65 4.51
N GLY A 157 -16.42 -5.54 3.61
CA GLY A 157 -17.82 -5.77 3.92
C GLY A 157 -18.11 -7.20 4.36
N GLU A 158 -17.55 -8.21 3.69
CA GLU A 158 -17.65 -9.62 4.06
C GLU A 158 -17.06 -9.86 5.46
N ARG A 159 -15.85 -9.38 5.74
CA ARG A 159 -15.20 -9.53 7.05
C ARG A 159 -15.93 -8.82 8.18
N LEU A 160 -16.45 -7.63 7.90
CA LEU A 160 -17.27 -6.88 8.84
C LEU A 160 -18.57 -7.64 9.17
N GLY A 161 -19.20 -8.26 8.17
CA GLY A 161 -20.38 -9.12 8.35
C GLY A 161 -20.10 -10.33 9.26
N GLU A 162 -18.96 -11.00 9.06
CA GLU A 162 -18.52 -12.10 9.92
C GLU A 162 -18.26 -11.65 11.37
N LEU A 163 -17.64 -10.48 11.56
CA LEU A 163 -17.43 -9.86 12.87
C LEU A 163 -18.76 -9.50 13.56
N THR A 164 -19.70 -8.94 12.82
CA THR A 164 -21.03 -8.59 13.33
C THR A 164 -21.78 -9.85 13.79
N GLN A 165 -21.67 -10.95 13.05
CA GLN A 165 -22.26 -12.24 13.47
C GLN A 165 -21.57 -12.78 14.72
N ALA A 166 -20.26 -12.65 14.85
CA ALA A 166 -19.55 -13.04 16.06
C ALA A 166 -19.98 -12.21 17.28
N ALA A 167 -20.11 -10.89 17.13
CA ALA A 167 -20.62 -9.99 18.17
C ALA A 167 -22.06 -10.38 18.59
N ALA A 168 -22.93 -10.69 17.64
CA ALA A 168 -24.29 -11.15 17.92
C ALA A 168 -24.33 -12.48 18.72
N ARG A 169 -23.44 -13.43 18.39
CA ARG A 169 -23.31 -14.68 19.19
C ARG A 169 -22.85 -14.39 20.61
N LEU A 170 -21.85 -13.52 20.81
CA LEU A 170 -21.39 -13.09 22.14
C LEU A 170 -22.52 -12.44 22.93
N ARG A 171 -23.29 -11.53 22.31
CA ARG A 171 -24.43 -10.84 22.93
C ARG A 171 -25.53 -11.82 23.35
N THR A 172 -25.81 -12.83 22.54
CA THR A 172 -26.82 -13.86 22.86
C THR A 172 -26.39 -14.74 24.03
N ARG A 173 -25.12 -15.10 24.14
CA ARG A 173 -24.57 -15.97 25.18
C ARG A 173 -24.32 -15.26 26.52
N ALA A 174 -23.93 -13.95 26.49
CA ALA A 174 -23.53 -13.19 27.67
C ALA A 174 -24.53 -13.22 28.86
N PRO A 175 -25.86 -13.07 28.68
CA PRO A 175 -26.81 -13.14 29.79
C PRO A 175 -26.79 -14.49 30.50
N ALA A 176 -26.76 -15.60 29.77
CA ALA A 176 -26.71 -16.94 30.36
C ALA A 176 -25.40 -17.15 31.13
N VAL A 177 -24.26 -16.71 30.60
CA VAL A 177 -22.97 -16.80 31.30
C VAL A 177 -22.96 -15.97 32.59
N ARG A 178 -23.60 -14.80 32.59
CA ARG A 178 -23.74 -13.97 33.79
C ARG A 178 -24.58 -14.67 34.86
N GLU A 179 -25.71 -15.31 34.49
CA GLU A 179 -26.56 -16.09 35.39
C GLU A 179 -25.82 -17.32 35.95
N GLU A 180 -25.10 -18.06 35.09
CA GLU A 180 -24.28 -19.21 35.50
C GLU A 180 -23.17 -18.81 36.48
N LEU A 181 -22.52 -17.66 36.25
CA LEU A 181 -21.54 -17.13 37.17
C LEU A 181 -22.15 -16.77 38.53
N HIS A 182 -23.28 -16.05 38.53
CA HIS A 182 -24.00 -15.70 39.73
C HIS A 182 -24.38 -16.96 40.57
N ALA A 183 -25.05 -17.94 39.94
CA ALA A 183 -25.44 -19.19 40.59
C ALA A 183 -24.22 -19.99 41.10
N SER A 184 -23.10 -19.98 40.39
CA SER A 184 -21.85 -20.63 40.81
C SER A 184 -21.23 -19.97 42.04
N LEU A 185 -21.23 -18.63 42.05
CA LEU A 185 -20.73 -17.88 43.20
C LEU A 185 -21.60 -18.06 44.44
N GLU A 186 -22.91 -18.00 44.31
CA GLU A 186 -23.85 -18.27 45.42
C GLU A 186 -23.68 -19.67 46.00
N ARG A 187 -23.53 -20.68 45.14
CA ARG A 187 -23.34 -22.07 45.63
C ARG A 187 -22.03 -22.21 46.37
N ARG A 188 -20.92 -21.69 45.85
CA ARG A 188 -19.64 -21.74 46.55
C ARG A 188 -19.68 -21.01 47.92
N LEU A 189 -20.46 -19.96 47.93
CA LEU A 189 -20.68 -19.19 49.13
C LEU A 189 -21.44 -19.99 50.19
N GLN A 190 -22.54 -20.61 49.80
CA GLN A 190 -23.31 -21.51 50.69
C GLN A 190 -22.45 -22.65 51.23
N GLU A 191 -21.58 -23.25 50.38
CA GLU A 191 -20.63 -24.30 50.77
C GLU A 191 -19.59 -23.81 51.81
N LEU A 192 -19.13 -22.57 51.67
CA LEU A 192 -18.20 -21.99 52.62
C LEU A 192 -18.83 -21.61 53.97
N LEU A 193 -20.11 -21.25 53.93
CA LEU A 193 -20.88 -20.87 55.13
C LEU A 193 -21.53 -22.06 55.85
N ALA A 194 -21.57 -23.24 55.20
CA ALA A 194 -22.14 -24.44 55.80
C ALA A 194 -21.42 -24.73 57.13
N PRO A 195 -22.19 -24.99 58.22
CA PRO A 195 -21.59 -25.23 59.53
C PRO A 195 -20.66 -26.44 59.47
N ARG A 196 -19.37 -26.23 59.72
CA ARG A 196 -18.43 -27.33 59.93
C ARG A 196 -18.61 -27.88 61.32
N ALA A 197 -18.99 -29.16 61.41
CA ALA A 197 -19.09 -29.85 62.67
C ALA A 197 -17.76 -29.76 63.46
N GLY A 198 -17.78 -29.06 64.62
CA GLY A 198 -16.65 -28.96 65.50
C GLY A 198 -16.03 -27.57 65.75
N HIS A 199 -16.53 -26.50 65.11
CA HIS A 199 -16.12 -25.14 65.36
C HIS A 199 -17.31 -24.21 65.65
N PRO A 200 -17.69 -24.04 66.98
CA PRO A 200 -18.79 -23.15 67.38
C PRO A 200 -18.51 -21.67 67.21
N ASP A 201 -17.23 -21.25 67.00
CA ASP A 201 -16.80 -19.85 66.87
C ASP A 201 -16.68 -19.38 65.39
N ALA A 202 -17.35 -20.05 64.45
CA ALA A 202 -17.48 -19.48 63.12
C ALA A 202 -18.27 -18.17 63.22
N ARG A 203 -17.56 -17.02 63.22
CA ARG A 203 -18.15 -15.68 63.19
C ARG A 203 -19.21 -15.66 62.10
N ALA A 204 -20.44 -15.29 62.51
CA ALA A 204 -21.53 -15.05 61.58
C ALA A 204 -20.99 -14.03 60.53
N VAL A 205 -20.70 -14.54 59.36
CA VAL A 205 -20.35 -13.67 58.24
C VAL A 205 -21.62 -12.91 57.92
N ASP A 206 -21.55 -11.60 57.91
CA ASP A 206 -22.65 -10.71 57.61
C ASP A 206 -23.18 -11.06 56.18
N ASP A 207 -24.37 -11.64 56.10
CA ASP A 207 -24.98 -12.06 54.83
C ASP A 207 -25.09 -10.90 53.84
N VAL A 208 -25.26 -9.67 54.35
CA VAL A 208 -25.31 -8.45 53.53
C VAL A 208 -23.97 -8.17 52.90
N ARG A 209 -22.87 -8.28 53.63
CA ARG A 209 -21.53 -8.07 53.14
C ARG A 209 -21.12 -9.10 52.10
N LEU A 210 -21.60 -10.29 52.27
CA LEU A 210 -21.36 -11.44 51.41
C LEU A 210 -22.13 -11.28 50.08
N ALA A 211 -23.39 -10.86 50.12
CA ALA A 211 -24.16 -10.53 48.92
C ALA A 211 -23.55 -9.39 48.12
N GLN A 212 -22.96 -8.38 48.85
CA GLN A 212 -22.22 -7.28 48.20
C GLN A 212 -20.96 -7.79 47.48
N GLU A 213 -20.18 -8.70 48.06
CA GLU A 213 -19.00 -9.27 47.40
C GLU A 213 -19.36 -10.10 46.16
N VAL A 214 -20.47 -10.89 46.19
CA VAL A 214 -20.95 -11.61 45.05
C VAL A 214 -21.38 -10.66 43.93
N ALA A 215 -22.13 -9.60 44.26
CA ALA A 215 -22.54 -8.60 43.29
C ALA A 215 -21.34 -7.92 42.62
N LEU A 216 -20.30 -7.54 43.34
CA LEU A 216 -19.06 -6.98 42.82
C LEU A 216 -18.29 -7.95 41.89
N LEU A 217 -18.28 -9.26 42.22
CA LEU A 217 -17.63 -10.27 41.40
C LEU A 217 -18.40 -10.53 40.10
N VAL A 218 -19.74 -10.49 40.14
CA VAL A 218 -20.60 -10.59 38.94
C VAL A 218 -20.40 -9.36 38.06
N GLU A 219 -20.39 -8.16 38.63
CA GLU A 219 -20.16 -6.91 37.91
C GLU A 219 -18.80 -6.89 37.20
N ARG A 220 -17.73 -7.39 37.85
CA ARG A 220 -16.41 -7.52 37.21
C ARG A 220 -16.40 -8.48 36.02
N GLY A 221 -17.30 -9.45 35.97
CA GLY A 221 -17.46 -10.39 34.87
C GLY A 221 -18.46 -9.93 33.80
N ASP A 222 -19.15 -8.81 34.03
CA ASP A 222 -20.12 -8.28 33.09
C ASP A 222 -19.40 -7.69 31.86
N VAL A 223 -19.82 -8.08 30.67
CA VAL A 223 -19.27 -7.69 29.38
C VAL A 223 -20.27 -6.87 28.54
N THR A 224 -21.38 -6.45 29.15
CA THR A 224 -22.47 -5.76 28.45
C THR A 224 -21.99 -4.45 27.83
N GLU A 225 -21.22 -3.65 28.58
CA GLU A 225 -20.69 -2.36 28.10
C GLU A 225 -19.73 -2.54 26.92
N GLU A 226 -18.83 -3.54 26.99
CA GLU A 226 -17.90 -3.85 25.91
C GLU A 226 -18.63 -4.31 24.64
N LEU A 227 -19.69 -5.09 24.80
CA LEU A 227 -20.51 -5.52 23.65
C LEU A 227 -21.31 -4.37 23.05
N ASP A 228 -21.81 -3.41 23.86
CA ASP A 228 -22.47 -2.20 23.36
C ASP A 228 -21.49 -1.31 22.58
N ARG A 229 -20.27 -1.13 23.07
CA ARG A 229 -19.21 -0.39 22.39
C ARG A 229 -18.78 -1.10 21.10
N LEU A 230 -18.64 -2.42 21.15
CA LEU A 230 -18.30 -3.25 19.98
C LEU A 230 -19.32 -3.04 18.87
N ASP A 231 -20.62 -3.14 19.17
CA ASP A 231 -21.70 -2.92 18.19
C ASP A 231 -21.69 -1.49 17.64
N ALA A 232 -21.43 -0.47 18.47
CA ALA A 232 -21.31 0.90 18.03
C ALA A 232 -20.12 1.10 17.06
N HIS A 233 -18.97 0.48 17.35
CA HIS A 233 -17.80 0.55 16.45
C HIS A 233 -18.02 -0.20 15.14
N LEU A 234 -18.67 -1.36 15.15
CA LEU A 234 -19.03 -2.12 13.94
C LEU A 234 -20.01 -1.33 13.06
N THR A 235 -21.01 -0.71 13.66
CA THR A 235 -21.98 0.15 12.94
C THR A 235 -21.28 1.35 12.32
N HIS A 236 -20.43 2.04 13.08
CA HIS A 236 -19.66 3.19 12.55
C HIS A 236 -18.69 2.78 11.45
N PHE A 237 -18.08 1.61 11.54
CA PHE A 237 -17.22 1.07 10.48
C PHE A 237 -18.04 0.84 9.20
N GLN A 238 -19.24 0.27 9.30
CA GLN A 238 -20.14 0.06 8.17
C GLN A 238 -20.58 1.37 7.52
N GLU A 239 -20.90 2.39 8.32
CA GLU A 239 -21.25 3.72 7.83
C GLU A 239 -20.08 4.36 7.07
N LEU A 240 -18.85 4.20 7.56
CA LEU A 240 -17.68 4.71 6.86
C LEU A 240 -17.43 4.02 5.52
N LEU A 241 -17.65 2.70 5.42
CA LEU A 241 -17.52 1.98 4.15
C LEU A 241 -18.54 2.42 3.10
N ALA A 242 -19.69 2.95 3.53
CA ALA A 242 -20.74 3.45 2.63
C ALA A 242 -20.51 4.90 2.16
N ASN A 243 -19.52 5.60 2.74
CA ASN A 243 -19.26 7.01 2.44
C ASN A 243 -17.99 7.17 1.60
N ASP A 244 -18.01 8.13 0.69
CA ASP A 244 -16.83 8.50 -0.11
C ASP A 244 -15.84 9.33 0.73
N GLY A 245 -14.54 9.11 0.51
CA GLY A 245 -13.49 9.95 1.07
C GLY A 245 -12.24 9.19 1.53
N SER A 246 -11.32 9.89 2.16
CA SER A 246 -10.09 9.30 2.72
C SER A 246 -10.40 8.55 4.02
N LEU A 247 -10.64 7.24 3.90
CA LEU A 247 -11.20 6.40 4.96
C LEU A 247 -10.14 5.63 5.75
N GLY A 248 -8.99 5.31 5.15
CA GLY A 248 -8.03 4.35 5.70
C GLY A 248 -7.65 4.59 7.16
N LYS A 249 -7.32 5.84 7.56
CA LYS A 249 -6.95 6.14 8.96
C LYS A 249 -8.11 5.97 9.95
N ARG A 250 -9.34 6.31 9.52
CA ARG A 250 -10.53 6.21 10.38
C ARG A 250 -10.90 4.76 10.58
N LEU A 251 -10.81 3.94 9.52
CA LEU A 251 -11.03 2.51 9.56
C LEU A 251 -9.98 1.78 10.38
N ASP A 252 -8.68 2.16 10.28
CA ASP A 252 -7.62 1.61 11.13
C ASP A 252 -7.86 1.91 12.61
N PHE A 253 -8.26 3.15 12.94
CA PHE A 253 -8.62 3.50 14.31
C PHE A 253 -9.79 2.66 14.83
N LEU A 254 -10.87 2.52 14.05
CA LEU A 254 -12.02 1.69 14.47
C LEU A 254 -11.63 0.22 14.61
N SER A 255 -10.78 -0.32 13.75
CA SER A 255 -10.27 -1.69 13.88
C SER A 255 -9.52 -1.88 15.20
N GLN A 256 -8.74 -0.90 15.64
CA GLN A 256 -8.04 -0.93 16.93
C GLN A 256 -9.02 -0.90 18.11
N GLU A 257 -10.06 -0.06 18.06
CA GLU A 257 -11.08 -0.01 19.11
C GLU A 257 -11.90 -1.32 19.18
N ILE A 258 -12.30 -1.89 18.02
CA ILE A 258 -12.93 -3.21 17.95
C ILE A 258 -12.06 -4.28 18.62
N LEU A 259 -10.78 -4.32 18.28
CA LEU A 259 -9.83 -5.26 18.89
C LEU A 259 -9.68 -5.05 20.40
N ARG A 260 -9.70 -3.81 20.86
CA ARG A 260 -9.66 -3.45 22.26
C ARG A 260 -10.87 -3.98 23.03
N GLU A 261 -12.09 -3.78 22.51
CA GLU A 261 -13.31 -4.30 23.14
C GLU A 261 -13.30 -5.83 23.17
N LEU A 262 -12.90 -6.49 22.07
CA LEU A 262 -12.73 -7.96 22.03
C LEU A 262 -11.69 -8.47 23.06
N ASN A 263 -10.61 -7.73 23.30
CA ASN A 263 -9.62 -8.06 24.31
C ASN A 263 -10.23 -7.98 25.72
N THR A 264 -11.03 -6.95 26.00
CA THR A 264 -11.67 -6.76 27.29
C THR A 264 -12.72 -7.83 27.54
N VAL A 265 -13.58 -8.14 26.55
CA VAL A 265 -14.53 -9.27 26.63
C VAL A 265 -13.80 -10.58 26.91
N GLY A 266 -12.69 -10.87 26.18
CA GLY A 266 -11.92 -12.09 26.38
C GLY A 266 -11.26 -12.20 27.74
N SER A 267 -10.88 -11.09 28.36
CA SER A 267 -10.26 -11.07 29.71
C SER A 267 -11.28 -11.23 30.84
N LYS A 268 -12.50 -10.73 30.65
CA LYS A 268 -13.58 -10.82 31.62
C LYS A 268 -14.34 -12.16 31.55
N CYS A 269 -14.41 -12.75 30.35
CA CYS A 269 -15.20 -13.94 30.10
C CYS A 269 -14.48 -15.23 30.54
N ARG A 270 -15.18 -16.08 31.31
CA ARG A 270 -14.72 -17.41 31.74
C ARG A 270 -15.40 -18.58 31.03
N ASP A 271 -16.35 -18.29 30.17
CA ASP A 271 -17.09 -19.29 29.38
C ASP A 271 -16.26 -19.73 28.17
N ALA A 272 -16.15 -21.04 27.97
CA ALA A 272 -15.29 -21.60 26.91
C ALA A 272 -15.81 -21.34 25.49
N GLU A 273 -17.14 -21.27 25.33
CA GLU A 273 -17.78 -20.99 24.03
C GLU A 273 -17.58 -19.53 23.63
N MET A 274 -17.83 -18.60 24.55
CA MET A 274 -17.56 -17.20 24.34
C MET A 274 -16.06 -16.95 24.08
N ALA A 275 -15.16 -17.59 24.82
CA ALA A 275 -13.72 -17.45 24.63
C ALA A 275 -13.27 -17.87 23.20
N ARG A 276 -13.84 -18.95 22.66
CA ARG A 276 -13.60 -19.36 21.26
C ARG A 276 -14.13 -18.32 20.28
N THR A 277 -15.36 -17.84 20.47
CA THR A 277 -15.96 -16.83 19.61
C THR A 277 -15.15 -15.52 19.62
N VAL A 278 -14.63 -15.11 20.79
CA VAL A 278 -13.74 -13.95 20.90
C VAL A 278 -12.43 -14.18 20.15
N LEU A 279 -11.84 -15.37 20.23
CA LEU A 279 -10.62 -15.71 19.51
C LEU A 279 -10.82 -15.62 18.00
N ASP A 280 -11.89 -16.22 17.49
CA ASP A 280 -12.25 -16.17 16.07
C ASP A 280 -12.48 -14.71 15.62
N ALA A 281 -13.21 -13.92 16.42
CA ALA A 281 -13.46 -12.51 16.14
C ALA A 281 -12.17 -11.68 16.11
N LYS A 282 -11.19 -11.96 16.99
CA LYS A 282 -9.88 -11.30 16.95
C LYS A 282 -9.12 -11.59 15.66
N VAL A 283 -9.12 -12.83 15.20
CA VAL A 283 -8.50 -13.21 13.92
C VAL A 283 -9.15 -12.46 12.77
N LEU A 284 -10.48 -12.39 12.72
CA LEU A 284 -11.21 -11.63 11.70
C LEU A 284 -10.89 -10.14 11.77
N CYS A 285 -10.77 -9.57 12.97
CA CYS A 285 -10.42 -8.17 13.16
C CYS A 285 -9.00 -7.83 12.66
N GLU A 286 -8.02 -8.71 12.92
CA GLU A 286 -6.66 -8.53 12.39
C GLU A 286 -6.63 -8.65 10.85
N GLN A 287 -7.35 -9.61 10.27
CA GLN A 287 -7.47 -9.72 8.81
C GLN A 287 -8.11 -8.46 8.20
N LEU A 288 -9.18 -7.94 8.83
CA LEU A 288 -9.82 -6.70 8.43
C LEU A 288 -8.83 -5.53 8.49
N ARG A 289 -8.05 -5.43 9.54
CA ARG A 289 -7.05 -4.38 9.72
C ARG A 289 -5.94 -4.41 8.67
N GLU A 290 -5.46 -5.60 8.31
CA GLU A 290 -4.48 -5.77 7.22
C GLU A 290 -5.03 -5.22 5.89
N GLN A 291 -6.30 -5.49 5.57
CA GLN A 291 -6.94 -4.97 4.36
C GLN A 291 -7.14 -3.45 4.43
N VAL A 292 -7.47 -2.91 5.60
CA VAL A 292 -7.62 -1.45 5.81
C VAL A 292 -6.34 -0.68 5.50
N GLN A 293 -5.15 -1.27 5.70
CA GLN A 293 -3.87 -0.63 5.35
C GLN A 293 -3.73 -0.36 3.84
N ASN A 294 -4.49 -1.08 3.01
CA ASN A 294 -4.50 -0.91 1.55
C ASN A 294 -5.57 0.09 1.09
N VAL A 295 -6.45 0.58 1.98
CA VAL A 295 -7.49 1.57 1.68
C VAL A 295 -6.89 2.96 1.56
N GLU A 296 -7.23 3.64 0.49
CA GLU A 296 -6.86 5.03 0.24
C GLU A 296 -7.94 6.03 0.68
#